data_8e8b6dc34294f9b7297b227e99783f32
#
_entry.id   8e8b6dc34294f9b7297b227e99783f32
#
_cell.length_a   1.000
_cell.length_b   1.000
_cell.length_c   1.000
_cell.angle_alpha   90.00
_cell.angle_beta   90.00
_cell.angle_gamma   90.00
#
_symmetry.space_group_name_H-M   'P 1'
#
loop_
_entity.id
_entity.type
_entity.pdbx_description
1 polymer ?
#
loop_
_entity_poly.entity_id
_entity_poly.type
_entity_poly.pdbx_seq_one_letter_code
_entity_poly.pdbx_strand_id
1 'polypeptide(L)'
;MRRDLVRAAVAGAALVLASCGPSRETGTYTAGTKESVYLRGHQLYLTMHMEEARNELMRASAMDSTYRDPLVDLGSLCSDMGMKEEGPRRRDNFRSAREFLARAENLGYREAAGYDRLCEICTELEDARGFLRYAKKNAELYPYDRQYYNLGVAYFGVEEWAGVVKSQREASEKFGESPYTGAYYRQMGRAYMKMDRDQTAERTFAAGVQAADAAMAGMKKSGRGAGSEEQKRLQDDKIGMLLLLKRLHITYRESEKLAQVERQLREAGYTK
;
A
#
# COMPACT_ATOMS: atom_id res chain seq x y z
N MET A 1 -12.71 15.43 -4.36
CA MET A 1 -11.30 15.67 -4.06
C MET A 1 -10.57 14.53 -3.30
N ARG A 2 -11.23 13.43 -2.87
CA ARG A 2 -10.57 12.28 -2.22
C ARG A 2 -10.16 11.13 -3.17
N ARG A 3 -10.67 11.11 -4.41
CA ARG A 3 -10.44 10.03 -5.40
C ARG A 3 -9.12 10.12 -6.16
N ASP A 4 -8.51 11.29 -6.26
CA ASP A 4 -7.36 11.49 -7.17
C ASP A 4 -6.00 11.18 -6.52
N LEU A 5 -5.92 11.10 -5.19
CA LEU A 5 -4.67 10.79 -4.46
C LEU A 5 -4.31 9.29 -4.43
N VAL A 6 -5.28 8.41 -4.70
CA VAL A 6 -5.05 6.95 -4.66
C VAL A 6 -4.63 6.40 -6.03
N ARG A 7 -5.02 7.09 -7.13
CA ARG A 7 -4.72 6.61 -8.50
C ARG A 7 -3.26 6.72 -8.94
N ALA A 8 -2.48 7.55 -8.28
CA ALA A 8 -1.06 7.74 -8.65
C ALA A 8 -0.11 6.62 -8.17
N ALA A 9 -0.56 5.71 -7.31
CA ALA A 9 0.29 4.67 -6.72
C ALA A 9 0.31 3.32 -7.48
N VAL A 10 -0.53 3.15 -8.52
CA VAL A 10 -0.77 1.82 -9.15
C VAL A 10 -0.03 1.61 -10.47
N ALA A 11 0.60 2.64 -11.06
CA ALA A 11 1.15 2.56 -12.42
C ALA A 11 2.60 2.07 -12.54
N GLY A 12 3.16 1.37 -11.56
CA GLY A 12 4.60 1.08 -11.57
C GLY A 12 5.06 -0.34 -11.21
N ALA A 13 4.25 -1.38 -11.40
CA ALA A 13 4.70 -2.74 -11.07
C ALA A 13 4.32 -3.79 -12.14
N ALA A 14 4.71 -3.56 -13.38
CA ALA A 14 4.75 -4.60 -14.40
C ALA A 14 6.22 -4.75 -14.82
N LEU A 15 6.90 -5.73 -14.29
CA LEU A 15 8.06 -6.47 -14.79
C LEU A 15 9.03 -6.78 -13.64
N VAL A 16 8.92 -7.94 -13.05
CA VAL A 16 9.95 -8.97 -12.87
C VAL A 16 9.24 -10.19 -12.27
N LEU A 17 8.67 -11.03 -13.11
CA LEU A 17 8.43 -12.43 -12.79
C LEU A 17 9.59 -13.24 -13.39
N ALA A 18 10.72 -13.23 -12.72
CA ALA A 18 11.77 -14.22 -12.93
C ALA A 18 11.88 -15.07 -11.66
N SER A 19 11.22 -16.22 -11.70
CA SER A 19 11.60 -17.52 -11.15
C SER A 19 12.43 -17.56 -9.86
N CYS A 20 11.76 -17.84 -8.75
CA CYS A 20 12.22 -18.80 -7.73
C CYS A 20 11.00 -19.32 -6.97
N GLY A 21 10.13 -20.03 -7.64
CA GLY A 21 9.21 -20.96 -7.00
C GLY A 21 9.84 -22.35 -7.01
N PRO A 22 9.60 -23.18 -5.99
CA PRO A 22 10.03 -24.56 -6.04
C PRO A 22 9.47 -25.18 -7.32
N SER A 23 10.32 -25.92 -8.04
CA SER A 23 9.95 -26.70 -9.22
C SER A 23 8.68 -27.49 -8.90
N ARG A 24 7.53 -27.00 -9.40
CA ARG A 24 6.29 -27.79 -9.37
C ARG A 24 6.57 -29.02 -10.23
N GLU A 25 6.66 -30.16 -9.58
CA GLU A 25 6.63 -31.45 -10.26
C GLU A 25 5.46 -31.42 -11.25
N THR A 26 5.74 -31.63 -12.52
CA THR A 26 4.72 -31.82 -13.56
C THR A 26 4.10 -33.20 -13.36
N GLY A 27 3.34 -33.33 -12.25
CA GLY A 27 2.52 -34.50 -12.00
C GLY A 27 1.47 -34.63 -13.10
N THR A 28 1.37 -35.78 -13.71
CA THR A 28 0.27 -36.13 -14.61
C THR A 28 -1.01 -36.22 -13.78
N TYR A 29 -1.75 -35.10 -13.70
CA TYR A 29 -3.05 -35.07 -13.01
C TYR A 29 -4.08 -35.86 -13.84
N THR A 30 -4.75 -36.81 -13.22
CA THR A 30 -5.88 -37.51 -13.85
C THR A 30 -7.03 -36.55 -14.09
N ALA A 31 -7.63 -36.57 -15.28
CA ALA A 31 -8.73 -35.70 -15.64
C ALA A 31 -9.88 -35.84 -14.62
N GLY A 32 -10.37 -34.71 -14.08
CA GLY A 32 -11.48 -34.69 -13.12
C GLY A 32 -11.09 -34.63 -11.63
N THR A 33 -9.81 -34.63 -11.28
CA THR A 33 -9.38 -34.34 -9.90
C THR A 33 -9.50 -32.85 -9.58
N LYS A 34 -9.58 -32.49 -8.28
CA LYS A 34 -9.64 -31.08 -7.85
C LYS A 34 -8.43 -30.28 -8.35
N GLU A 35 -7.24 -30.91 -8.42
CA GLU A 35 -6.01 -30.31 -8.89
C GLU A 35 -6.07 -30.03 -10.40
N SER A 36 -6.59 -30.98 -11.21
CA SER A 36 -6.73 -30.77 -12.64
C SER A 36 -7.76 -29.70 -12.97
N VAL A 37 -8.85 -29.63 -12.22
CA VAL A 37 -9.89 -28.59 -12.35
C VAL A 37 -9.29 -27.23 -11.95
N TYR A 38 -8.56 -27.17 -10.84
CA TYR A 38 -7.85 -25.96 -10.42
C TYR A 38 -6.88 -25.46 -11.47
N LEU A 39 -5.99 -26.33 -11.97
CA LEU A 39 -5.00 -25.92 -12.97
C LEU A 39 -5.64 -25.38 -14.24
N ARG A 40 -6.76 -25.96 -14.67
CA ARG A 40 -7.54 -25.41 -15.79
C ARG A 40 -8.09 -24.02 -15.48
N GLY A 41 -8.69 -23.82 -14.29
CA GLY A 41 -9.17 -22.54 -13.85
C GLY A 41 -8.07 -21.49 -13.75
N HIS A 42 -6.92 -21.87 -13.17
CA HIS A 42 -5.72 -21.03 -13.09
C HIS A 42 -5.21 -20.63 -14.48
N GLN A 43 -5.10 -21.57 -15.43
CA GLN A 43 -4.69 -21.27 -16.80
C GLN A 43 -5.65 -20.31 -17.51
N LEU A 44 -6.97 -20.50 -17.33
CA LEU A 44 -7.99 -19.59 -17.87
C LEU A 44 -7.85 -18.19 -17.28
N TYR A 45 -7.55 -18.07 -15.98
CA TYR A 45 -7.29 -16.79 -15.32
C TYR A 45 -6.06 -16.09 -15.93
N LEU A 46 -4.94 -16.80 -16.09
CA LEU A 46 -3.73 -16.26 -16.72
C LEU A 46 -3.95 -15.82 -18.17
N THR A 47 -4.87 -16.46 -18.89
CA THR A 47 -5.24 -16.10 -20.26
C THR A 47 -6.42 -15.14 -20.35
N MET A 48 -6.81 -14.53 -19.20
CA MET A 48 -7.86 -13.50 -19.10
C MET A 48 -9.29 -13.96 -19.49
N HIS A 49 -9.56 -15.26 -19.48
CA HIS A 49 -10.90 -15.84 -19.64
C HIS A 49 -11.64 -15.85 -18.29
N MET A 50 -11.97 -14.66 -17.77
CA MET A 50 -12.34 -14.41 -16.37
C MET A 50 -13.56 -15.23 -15.92
N GLU A 51 -14.64 -15.29 -16.69
CA GLU A 51 -15.85 -16.01 -16.32
C GLU A 51 -15.67 -17.53 -16.32
N GLU A 52 -14.95 -18.06 -17.32
CA GLU A 52 -14.64 -19.49 -17.39
C GLU A 52 -13.68 -19.89 -16.28
N ALA A 53 -12.68 -19.05 -15.99
CA ALA A 53 -11.77 -19.22 -14.86
C ALA A 53 -12.52 -19.29 -13.53
N ARG A 54 -13.46 -18.35 -13.32
CA ARG A 54 -14.29 -18.30 -12.12
C ARG A 54 -15.07 -19.60 -11.93
N ASN A 55 -15.69 -20.11 -12.99
CA ASN A 55 -16.48 -21.35 -12.95
C ASN A 55 -15.61 -22.56 -12.58
N GLU A 56 -14.43 -22.73 -13.20
CA GLU A 56 -13.53 -23.85 -12.90
C GLU A 56 -12.92 -23.73 -11.50
N LEU A 57 -12.52 -22.54 -11.07
CA LEU A 57 -11.99 -22.32 -9.71
C LEU A 57 -13.05 -22.56 -8.62
N MET A 58 -14.30 -22.12 -8.84
CA MET A 58 -15.42 -22.42 -7.96
C MET A 58 -15.68 -23.92 -7.88
N ARG A 59 -15.63 -24.62 -9.03
CA ARG A 59 -15.77 -26.07 -9.06
C ARG A 59 -14.66 -26.76 -8.28
N ALA A 60 -13.39 -26.37 -8.44
CA ALA A 60 -12.28 -26.91 -7.67
C ALA A 60 -12.45 -26.69 -6.17
N SER A 61 -12.86 -25.50 -5.74
CA SER A 61 -13.17 -25.18 -4.35
C SER A 61 -14.36 -25.94 -3.79
N ALA A 62 -15.35 -26.32 -4.63
CA ALA A 62 -16.50 -27.13 -4.22
C ALA A 62 -16.14 -28.61 -4.05
N MET A 63 -15.15 -29.11 -4.80
CA MET A 63 -14.66 -30.49 -4.66
C MET A 63 -13.91 -30.72 -3.34
N ASP A 64 -13.24 -29.67 -2.83
CA ASP A 64 -12.57 -29.70 -1.53
C ASP A 64 -12.57 -28.29 -0.90
N SER A 65 -13.38 -28.10 0.13
CA SER A 65 -13.52 -26.82 0.82
C SER A 65 -12.27 -26.40 1.59
N THR A 66 -11.31 -27.30 1.81
CA THR A 66 -10.00 -27.03 2.45
C THR A 66 -8.90 -26.77 1.43
N TYR A 67 -9.21 -26.86 0.13
CA TYR A 67 -8.25 -26.58 -0.92
C TYR A 67 -8.09 -25.06 -1.08
N ARG A 68 -6.98 -24.56 -0.57
CA ARG A 68 -6.70 -23.13 -0.42
C ARG A 68 -6.47 -22.41 -1.76
N ASP A 69 -5.71 -23.03 -2.69
CA ASP A 69 -5.22 -22.36 -3.89
C ASP A 69 -6.33 -21.81 -4.81
N PRO A 70 -7.45 -22.54 -5.06
CA PRO A 70 -8.58 -21.96 -5.80
C PRO A 70 -9.17 -20.72 -5.15
N LEU A 71 -9.16 -20.64 -3.80
CA LEU A 71 -9.69 -19.48 -3.08
C LEU A 71 -8.79 -18.24 -3.27
N VAL A 72 -7.47 -18.44 -3.32
CA VAL A 72 -6.51 -17.35 -3.59
C VAL A 72 -6.74 -16.79 -4.99
N ASP A 73 -6.86 -17.67 -5.99
CA ASP A 73 -7.08 -17.27 -7.37
C ASP A 73 -8.47 -16.63 -7.56
N LEU A 74 -9.53 -17.18 -6.95
CA LEU A 74 -10.86 -16.56 -6.95
C LEU A 74 -10.84 -15.15 -6.34
N GLY A 75 -10.14 -14.97 -5.23
CA GLY A 75 -9.99 -13.67 -4.61
C GLY A 75 -9.26 -12.67 -5.51
N SER A 76 -8.20 -13.11 -6.17
CA SER A 76 -7.45 -12.30 -7.13
C SER A 76 -8.28 -11.95 -8.35
N LEU A 77 -8.93 -12.95 -8.95
CA LEU A 77 -9.79 -12.82 -10.12
C LEU A 77 -10.96 -11.85 -9.85
N CYS A 78 -11.68 -12.02 -8.72
CA CYS A 78 -12.78 -11.13 -8.36
C CYS A 78 -12.28 -9.70 -8.11
N SER A 79 -11.10 -9.52 -7.51
CA SER A 79 -10.50 -8.19 -7.35
C SER A 79 -10.21 -7.55 -8.72
N ASP A 80 -9.60 -8.29 -9.64
CA ASP A 80 -9.28 -7.80 -10.98
C ASP A 80 -10.53 -7.48 -11.81
N MET A 81 -11.61 -8.26 -11.66
CA MET A 81 -12.93 -7.96 -12.24
C MET A 81 -13.50 -6.68 -11.63
N GLY A 82 -13.44 -6.52 -10.30
CA GLY A 82 -13.90 -5.32 -9.62
C GLY A 82 -13.18 -4.06 -10.09
N MET A 83 -11.88 -4.14 -10.40
CA MET A 83 -11.11 -3.01 -10.94
C MET A 83 -11.56 -2.58 -12.35
N LYS A 84 -12.14 -3.48 -13.13
CA LYS A 84 -12.59 -3.21 -14.52
C LYS A 84 -14.06 -2.78 -14.60
N GLU A 85 -14.83 -2.99 -13.56
CA GLU A 85 -16.27 -2.70 -13.53
C GLU A 85 -16.59 -1.41 -12.78
N GLU A 86 -17.82 -0.94 -12.95
CA GLU A 86 -18.38 0.23 -12.27
C GLU A 86 -19.69 -0.13 -11.54
N GLY A 87 -20.11 0.77 -10.65
CA GLY A 87 -21.39 0.65 -9.96
C GLY A 87 -21.50 -0.55 -9.01
N PRO A 88 -22.68 -1.18 -8.90
CA PRO A 88 -22.92 -2.28 -7.96
C PRO A 88 -22.05 -3.50 -8.18
N ARG A 89 -21.82 -3.89 -9.44
CA ARG A 89 -20.99 -5.07 -9.80
C ARG A 89 -19.55 -4.93 -9.30
N ARG A 90 -18.97 -3.73 -9.39
CA ARG A 90 -17.66 -3.42 -8.83
C ARG A 90 -17.61 -3.79 -7.34
N ARG A 91 -18.58 -3.29 -6.57
CA ARG A 91 -18.64 -3.52 -5.13
C ARG A 91 -18.85 -4.99 -4.77
N ASP A 92 -19.70 -5.70 -5.53
CA ASP A 92 -19.98 -7.11 -5.29
C ASP A 92 -18.78 -7.99 -5.59
N ASN A 93 -18.00 -7.68 -6.64
CA ASN A 93 -16.75 -8.36 -6.93
C ASN A 93 -15.71 -8.14 -5.83
N PHE A 94 -15.56 -6.93 -5.29
CA PHE A 94 -14.65 -6.70 -4.16
C PHE A 94 -15.11 -7.39 -2.88
N ARG A 95 -16.40 -7.51 -2.61
CA ARG A 95 -16.93 -8.30 -1.48
C ARG A 95 -16.59 -9.78 -1.63
N SER A 96 -16.83 -10.34 -2.82
CA SER A 96 -16.47 -11.72 -3.14
C SER A 96 -14.96 -11.95 -3.02
N ALA A 97 -14.15 -11.04 -3.55
CA ALA A 97 -12.70 -11.11 -3.44
C ALA A 97 -12.23 -11.17 -1.97
N ARG A 98 -12.78 -10.30 -1.13
CA ARG A 98 -12.48 -10.28 0.31
C ARG A 98 -12.87 -11.59 1.00
N GLU A 99 -14.04 -12.13 0.67
CA GLU A 99 -14.54 -13.38 1.25
C GLU A 99 -13.62 -14.55 0.89
N PHE A 100 -13.25 -14.72 -0.37
CA PHE A 100 -12.38 -15.78 -0.81
C PHE A 100 -10.98 -15.69 -0.18
N LEU A 101 -10.37 -14.50 -0.15
CA LEU A 101 -9.05 -14.31 0.48
C LEU A 101 -9.10 -14.50 1.99
N ALA A 102 -10.19 -14.10 2.67
CA ALA A 102 -10.35 -14.34 4.10
C ALA A 102 -10.51 -15.85 4.40
N ARG A 103 -11.20 -16.61 3.55
CA ARG A 103 -11.26 -18.07 3.65
C ARG A 103 -9.89 -18.70 3.40
N ALA A 104 -9.15 -18.24 2.41
CA ALA A 104 -7.78 -18.70 2.16
C ALA A 104 -6.87 -18.40 3.36
N GLU A 105 -7.02 -17.23 3.99
CA GLU A 105 -6.30 -16.87 5.22
C GLU A 105 -6.61 -17.85 6.36
N ASN A 106 -7.86 -18.24 6.57
CA ASN A 106 -8.26 -19.23 7.57
C ASN A 106 -7.65 -20.62 7.30
N LEU A 107 -7.37 -20.92 6.03
CA LEU A 107 -6.68 -22.14 5.60
C LEU A 107 -5.14 -21.98 5.57
N GLY A 108 -4.61 -20.95 6.23
CA GLY A 108 -3.17 -20.76 6.38
C GLY A 108 -2.48 -19.97 5.28
N TYR A 109 -3.21 -19.30 4.37
CA TYR A 109 -2.59 -18.37 3.42
C TYR A 109 -2.01 -17.16 4.17
N ARG A 110 -0.71 -16.89 3.96
CA ARG A 110 0.05 -15.87 4.72
C ARG A 110 1.02 -15.07 3.84
N GLU A 111 0.69 -14.82 2.58
CA GLU A 111 1.58 -14.12 1.66
C GLU A 111 1.37 -12.61 1.69
N ALA A 112 2.46 -11.82 1.59
CA ALA A 112 2.43 -10.36 1.59
C ALA A 112 1.52 -9.81 0.47
N ALA A 113 1.60 -10.38 -0.73
CA ALA A 113 0.75 -9.98 -1.85
C ALA A 113 -0.74 -10.16 -1.57
N GLY A 114 -1.12 -11.21 -0.81
CA GLY A 114 -2.51 -11.42 -0.40
C GLY A 114 -2.99 -10.37 0.59
N TYR A 115 -2.16 -9.98 1.54
CA TYR A 115 -2.49 -8.90 2.49
C TYR A 115 -2.51 -7.52 1.81
N ASP A 116 -1.59 -7.25 0.87
CA ASP A 116 -1.63 -6.03 0.08
C ASP A 116 -2.95 -5.94 -0.71
N ARG A 117 -3.35 -7.03 -1.36
CA ARG A 117 -4.64 -7.09 -2.10
C ARG A 117 -5.85 -6.93 -1.16
N LEU A 118 -5.83 -7.53 0.02
CA LEU A 118 -6.88 -7.33 1.02
C LEU A 118 -6.96 -5.87 1.50
N CYS A 119 -5.84 -5.19 1.63
CA CYS A 119 -5.79 -3.76 1.92
C CYS A 119 -6.40 -2.92 0.78
N GLU A 120 -6.06 -3.24 -0.48
CA GLU A 120 -6.64 -2.58 -1.67
C GLU A 120 -8.17 -2.79 -1.72
N ILE A 121 -8.64 -4.02 -1.54
CA ILE A 121 -10.07 -4.36 -1.50
C ILE A 121 -10.78 -3.58 -0.38
N CYS A 122 -10.18 -3.47 0.81
CA CYS A 122 -10.77 -2.69 1.91
C CYS A 122 -10.86 -1.20 1.56
N THR A 123 -9.88 -0.66 0.83
CA THR A 123 -9.92 0.72 0.34
C THR A 123 -11.09 0.93 -0.63
N GLU A 124 -11.30 0.01 -1.58
CA GLU A 124 -12.40 0.07 -2.55
C GLU A 124 -13.78 -0.10 -1.91
N LEU A 125 -13.85 -0.85 -0.81
CA LEU A 125 -15.06 -1.03 -0.01
C LEU A 125 -15.28 0.06 1.05
N GLU A 126 -14.36 1.02 1.18
CA GLU A 126 -14.36 2.06 2.22
C GLU A 126 -14.33 1.46 3.65
N ASP A 127 -13.76 0.26 3.81
CA ASP A 127 -13.62 -0.45 5.09
C ASP A 127 -12.28 -0.11 5.77
N ALA A 128 -12.22 1.05 6.43
CA ALA A 128 -11.01 1.50 7.11
C ALA A 128 -10.55 0.54 8.23
N ARG A 129 -11.47 -0.11 8.93
CA ARG A 129 -11.13 -1.07 9.99
C ARG A 129 -10.57 -2.38 9.42
N GLY A 130 -11.14 -2.87 8.33
CA GLY A 130 -10.61 -4.01 7.59
C GLY A 130 -9.20 -3.71 7.06
N PHE A 131 -9.00 -2.52 6.49
CA PHE A 131 -7.68 -2.06 6.05
C PHE A 131 -6.67 -2.09 7.20
N LEU A 132 -7.00 -1.53 8.37
CA LEU A 132 -6.10 -1.55 9.52
C LEU A 132 -5.78 -2.99 9.99
N ARG A 133 -6.78 -3.87 10.01
CA ARG A 133 -6.58 -5.28 10.40
C ARG A 133 -5.54 -5.97 9.50
N TYR A 134 -5.68 -5.83 8.19
CA TYR A 134 -4.78 -6.49 7.23
C TYR A 134 -3.42 -5.80 7.14
N ALA A 135 -3.36 -4.47 7.26
CA ALA A 135 -2.10 -3.74 7.32
C ALA A 135 -1.26 -4.11 8.56
N LYS A 136 -1.89 -4.31 9.73
CA LYS A 136 -1.23 -4.82 10.94
C LYS A 136 -0.61 -6.20 10.70
N LYS A 137 -1.40 -7.15 10.18
CA LYS A 137 -0.92 -8.50 9.88
C LYS A 137 0.22 -8.49 8.86
N ASN A 138 0.09 -7.67 7.81
CA ASN A 138 1.11 -7.57 6.78
C ASN A 138 2.43 -7.01 7.35
N ALA A 139 2.39 -5.93 8.14
CA ALA A 139 3.57 -5.36 8.77
C ALA A 139 4.20 -6.28 9.83
N GLU A 140 3.41 -7.09 10.53
CA GLU A 140 3.89 -8.08 11.49
C GLU A 140 4.63 -9.23 10.81
N LEU A 141 4.07 -9.79 9.74
CA LEU A 141 4.64 -10.93 9.02
C LEU A 141 5.75 -10.52 8.05
N TYR A 142 5.65 -9.34 7.46
CA TYR A 142 6.54 -8.80 6.44
C TYR A 142 6.97 -7.37 6.80
N PRO A 143 7.90 -7.23 7.77
CA PRO A 143 8.29 -5.93 8.31
C PRO A 143 9.23 -5.15 7.37
N TYR A 144 8.73 -4.82 6.17
CA TYR A 144 9.41 -3.96 5.19
C TYR A 144 8.88 -2.52 5.28
N ASP A 145 9.59 -1.60 4.69
CA ASP A 145 9.32 -0.16 4.69
C ASP A 145 7.93 0.20 4.15
N ARG A 146 7.51 -0.43 3.04
CA ARG A 146 6.18 -0.24 2.44
C ARG A 146 5.04 -0.67 3.38
N GLN A 147 5.20 -1.80 4.09
CA GLN A 147 4.17 -2.30 5.00
C GLN A 147 3.98 -1.37 6.21
N TYR A 148 5.06 -0.80 6.72
CA TYR A 148 4.97 0.23 7.77
C TYR A 148 4.35 1.53 7.27
N TYR A 149 4.65 1.96 6.03
CA TYR A 149 3.95 3.08 5.41
C TYR A 149 2.45 2.84 5.34
N ASN A 150 2.02 1.67 4.83
CA ASN A 150 0.62 1.28 4.74
C ASN A 150 -0.05 1.19 6.12
N LEU A 151 0.67 0.70 7.14
CA LEU A 151 0.18 0.66 8.51
C LEU A 151 -0.12 2.06 9.07
N GLY A 152 0.74 3.04 8.79
CA GLY A 152 0.47 4.42 9.17
C GLY A 152 -0.74 5.01 8.45
N VAL A 153 -0.90 4.73 7.15
CA VAL A 153 -2.10 5.12 6.38
C VAL A 153 -3.36 4.50 6.99
N ALA A 154 -3.28 3.22 7.38
CA ALA A 154 -4.40 2.49 7.97
C ALA A 154 -4.82 3.06 9.34
N TYR A 155 -3.86 3.32 10.22
CA TYR A 155 -4.14 4.00 11.49
C TYR A 155 -4.73 5.40 11.29
N PHE A 156 -4.23 6.13 10.28
CA PHE A 156 -4.75 7.45 9.95
C PHE A 156 -6.20 7.39 9.47
N GLY A 157 -6.56 6.36 8.71
CA GLY A 157 -7.91 6.14 8.20
C GLY A 157 -8.97 5.87 9.29
N VAL A 158 -8.56 5.32 10.43
CA VAL A 158 -9.42 5.07 11.60
C VAL A 158 -9.23 6.09 12.71
N GLU A 159 -8.49 7.16 12.46
CA GLU A 159 -8.22 8.27 13.40
C GLU A 159 -7.48 7.84 14.69
N GLU A 160 -6.78 6.72 14.66
CA GLU A 160 -5.90 6.27 15.76
C GLU A 160 -4.53 6.98 15.70
N TRP A 161 -4.52 8.29 16.03
CA TRP A 161 -3.33 9.17 15.89
C TRP A 161 -2.10 8.67 16.65
N ALA A 162 -2.29 8.11 17.83
CA ALA A 162 -1.20 7.52 18.61
C ALA A 162 -0.58 6.30 17.87
N GLY A 163 -1.42 5.51 17.20
CA GLY A 163 -1.00 4.40 16.35
C GLY A 163 -0.16 4.85 15.17
N VAL A 164 -0.58 5.95 14.50
CA VAL A 164 0.21 6.60 13.43
C VAL A 164 1.58 6.98 13.94
N VAL A 165 1.65 7.74 15.04
CA VAL A 165 2.93 8.23 15.59
C VAL A 165 3.84 7.06 15.97
N LYS A 166 3.32 6.04 16.63
CA LYS A 166 4.10 4.86 17.05
C LYS A 166 4.67 4.12 15.85
N SER A 167 3.81 3.73 14.90
CA SER A 167 4.22 2.92 13.76
C SER A 167 5.17 3.67 12.83
N GLN A 168 4.95 4.97 12.58
CA GLN A 168 5.80 5.75 11.69
C GLN A 168 7.13 6.15 12.33
N ARG A 169 7.19 6.31 13.66
CA ARG A 169 8.46 6.49 14.37
C ARG A 169 9.30 5.22 14.26
N GLU A 170 8.74 4.06 14.57
CA GLU A 170 9.41 2.77 14.41
C GLU A 170 9.92 2.59 12.98
N ALA A 171 9.11 2.94 11.97
CA ALA A 171 9.51 2.88 10.58
C ALA A 171 10.69 3.80 10.26
N SER A 172 10.66 5.06 10.76
CA SER A 172 11.73 6.03 10.51
C SER A 172 13.05 5.62 11.16
N GLU A 173 13.02 4.97 12.33
CA GLU A 173 14.18 4.42 13.01
C GLU A 173 14.76 3.20 12.28
N LYS A 174 13.89 2.34 11.78
CA LYS A 174 14.27 1.08 11.13
C LYS A 174 14.68 1.25 9.66
N PHE A 175 14.09 2.21 8.94
CA PHE A 175 14.23 2.41 7.49
C PHE A 175 14.59 3.86 7.14
N GLY A 176 15.57 4.44 7.82
CA GLY A 176 15.92 5.88 7.70
C GLY A 176 16.29 6.39 6.31
N GLU A 177 16.71 5.51 5.39
CA GLU A 177 17.05 5.85 3.98
C GLU A 177 16.02 5.27 2.98
N SER A 178 14.82 4.93 3.43
CA SER A 178 13.74 4.42 2.59
C SER A 178 13.14 5.51 1.68
N PRO A 179 12.59 5.12 0.51
CA PRO A 179 11.74 6.01 -0.30
C PRO A 179 10.50 6.54 0.43
N TYR A 180 10.13 5.94 1.55
CA TYR A 180 8.99 6.33 2.38
C TYR A 180 9.39 7.24 3.56
N THR A 181 10.69 7.55 3.75
CA THR A 181 11.18 8.36 4.88
C THR A 181 10.41 9.67 5.03
N GLY A 182 10.25 10.43 3.94
CA GLY A 182 9.45 11.65 3.94
C GLY A 182 7.99 11.42 4.39
N ALA A 183 7.38 10.35 3.89
CA ALA A 183 6.00 9.99 4.22
C ALA A 183 5.82 9.65 5.70
N TYR A 184 6.79 8.99 6.34
CA TYR A 184 6.73 8.69 7.78
C TYR A 184 6.62 9.97 8.61
N TYR A 185 7.51 10.92 8.38
CA TYR A 185 7.49 12.20 9.10
C TYR A 185 6.24 13.02 8.77
N ARG A 186 5.81 13.02 7.50
CA ARG A 186 4.58 13.72 7.10
C ARG A 186 3.35 13.16 7.80
N GLN A 187 3.23 11.84 7.92
CA GLN A 187 2.12 11.19 8.62
C GLN A 187 2.17 11.48 10.13
N MET A 188 3.33 11.37 10.78
CA MET A 188 3.51 11.72 12.19
C MET A 188 3.13 13.17 12.48
N GLY A 189 3.64 14.11 11.69
CA GLY A 189 3.35 15.52 11.87
C GLY A 189 1.86 15.84 11.71
N ARG A 190 1.20 15.23 10.70
CA ARG A 190 -0.26 15.35 10.52
C ARG A 190 -1.05 14.76 11.70
N ALA A 191 -0.59 13.62 12.25
CA ALA A 191 -1.20 13.03 13.44
C ALA A 191 -1.04 13.95 14.67
N TYR A 192 0.12 14.58 14.84
CA TYR A 192 0.31 15.58 15.91
C TYR A 192 -0.60 16.79 15.74
N MET A 193 -0.80 17.30 14.53
CA MET A 193 -1.78 18.37 14.28
C MET A 193 -3.22 17.94 14.66
N LYS A 194 -3.58 16.68 14.39
CA LYS A 194 -4.90 16.12 14.77
C LYS A 194 -5.07 15.93 16.28
N MET A 195 -3.98 15.93 17.03
CA MET A 195 -3.94 15.90 18.50
C MET A 195 -3.75 17.29 19.12
N ASP A 196 -3.89 18.37 18.33
CA ASP A 196 -3.66 19.77 18.76
C ASP A 196 -2.24 20.01 19.32
N ARG A 197 -1.24 19.27 18.79
CA ARG A 197 0.18 19.33 19.20
C ARG A 197 1.01 20.02 18.12
N ASP A 198 0.63 21.23 17.73
CA ASP A 198 1.19 21.94 16.57
C ASP A 198 2.68 22.22 16.67
N GLN A 199 3.21 22.53 17.85
CA GLN A 199 4.66 22.71 18.04
C GLN A 199 5.44 21.39 17.79
N THR A 200 4.85 20.24 18.18
CA THR A 200 5.46 18.93 17.92
C THR A 200 5.35 18.58 16.45
N ALA A 201 4.24 18.92 15.81
CA ALA A 201 4.05 18.77 14.37
C ALA A 201 5.07 19.59 13.58
N GLU A 202 5.29 20.87 13.95
CA GLU A 202 6.30 21.75 13.34
C GLU A 202 7.70 21.11 13.38
N ARG A 203 8.13 20.68 14.57
CA ARG A 203 9.45 20.00 14.73
C ARG A 203 9.53 18.72 13.91
N THR A 204 8.46 17.95 13.86
CA THR A 204 8.39 16.69 13.11
C THR A 204 8.49 16.95 11.61
N PHE A 205 7.79 17.95 11.08
CA PHE A 205 7.90 18.31 9.67
C PHE A 205 9.29 18.83 9.31
N ALA A 206 9.89 19.69 10.15
CA ALA A 206 11.23 20.20 9.93
C ALA A 206 12.28 19.07 9.91
N ALA A 207 12.20 18.12 10.85
CA ALA A 207 13.05 16.92 10.85
C ALA A 207 12.81 16.06 9.61
N GLY A 208 11.55 15.93 9.16
CA GLY A 208 11.19 15.16 7.97
C GLY A 208 11.72 15.75 6.68
N VAL A 209 11.78 17.09 6.55
CA VAL A 209 12.43 17.77 5.41
C VAL A 209 13.90 17.41 5.34
N GLN A 210 14.61 17.45 6.47
CA GLN A 210 16.04 17.08 6.53
C GLN A 210 16.23 15.57 6.22
N ALA A 211 15.38 14.71 6.77
CA ALA A 211 15.46 13.27 6.53
C ALA A 211 15.20 12.90 5.06
N ALA A 212 14.26 13.59 4.39
CA ALA A 212 13.99 13.40 2.97
C ALA A 212 15.20 13.84 2.12
N ASP A 213 15.84 14.97 2.45
CA ASP A 213 17.06 15.43 1.77
C ASP A 213 18.21 14.43 1.96
N ALA A 214 18.40 13.89 3.16
CA ALA A 214 19.40 12.87 3.44
C ALA A 214 19.15 11.58 2.66
N ALA A 215 17.91 11.10 2.61
CA ALA A 215 17.53 9.91 1.85
C ALA A 215 17.78 10.10 0.34
N MET A 216 17.40 11.25 -0.23
CA MET A 216 17.68 11.57 -1.63
C MET A 216 19.20 11.62 -1.91
N ALA A 217 19.99 12.19 -1.01
CA ALA A 217 21.43 12.21 -1.14
C ALA A 217 22.07 10.81 -1.05
N GLY A 218 21.56 9.95 -0.16
CA GLY A 218 21.95 8.54 -0.05
C GLY A 218 21.65 7.74 -1.33
N MET A 219 20.46 7.91 -1.90
CA MET A 219 20.09 7.29 -3.18
C MET A 219 21.00 7.70 -4.32
N LYS A 220 21.35 9.00 -4.40
CA LYS A 220 22.26 9.51 -5.42
C LYS A 220 23.66 8.91 -5.28
N LYS A 221 24.18 8.78 -4.05
CA LYS A 221 25.49 8.17 -3.80
C LYS A 221 25.54 6.69 -4.17
N SER A 222 24.44 5.96 -3.97
CA SER A 222 24.32 4.53 -4.29
C SER A 222 24.03 4.25 -5.77
N GLY A 223 24.02 5.27 -6.64
CA GLY A 223 23.73 5.13 -8.06
C GLY A 223 22.25 4.80 -8.37
N ARG A 224 21.38 4.85 -7.39
CA ARG A 224 19.92 4.71 -7.61
C ARG A 224 19.41 6.02 -8.21
N GLY A 225 19.12 5.94 -9.47
CA GLY A 225 18.91 6.97 -10.46
C GLY A 225 18.31 8.31 -10.03
N ALA A 226 18.98 9.37 -10.48
CA ALA A 226 18.36 10.68 -10.61
C ALA A 226 17.10 10.55 -11.49
N GLY A 227 15.94 11.02 -10.97
CA GLY A 227 14.66 10.94 -11.69
C GLY A 227 13.83 9.67 -11.44
N SER A 228 14.25 8.78 -10.52
CA SER A 228 13.43 7.61 -10.14
C SER A 228 12.13 8.02 -9.44
N GLU A 229 11.10 7.18 -9.55
CA GLU A 229 9.83 7.37 -8.84
C GLU A 229 10.03 7.47 -7.31
N GLU A 230 11.04 6.79 -6.78
CA GLU A 230 11.43 6.87 -5.38
C GLU A 230 11.92 8.25 -4.98
N GLN A 231 12.81 8.85 -5.80
CA GLN A 231 13.31 10.21 -5.57
C GLN A 231 12.19 11.25 -5.72
N LYS A 232 11.32 11.10 -6.71
CA LYS A 232 10.15 11.96 -6.90
C LYS A 232 9.23 11.89 -5.67
N ARG A 233 8.97 10.70 -5.14
CA ARG A 233 8.17 10.53 -3.91
C ARG A 233 8.74 11.30 -2.73
N LEU A 234 10.06 11.17 -2.47
CA LEU A 234 10.73 11.92 -1.41
C LEU A 234 10.63 13.43 -1.61
N GLN A 235 10.77 13.90 -2.86
CA GLN A 235 10.61 15.31 -3.20
C GLN A 235 9.17 15.79 -2.96
N ASP A 236 8.17 15.02 -3.37
CA ASP A 236 6.75 15.35 -3.14
C ASP A 236 6.40 15.37 -1.65
N ASP A 237 6.96 14.44 -0.86
CA ASP A 237 6.79 14.41 0.59
C ASP A 237 7.45 15.63 1.25
N LYS A 238 8.67 16.01 0.81
CA LYS A 238 9.36 17.22 1.27
C LYS A 238 8.52 18.47 1.01
N ILE A 239 8.05 18.65 -0.22
CA ILE A 239 7.19 19.77 -0.59
C ILE A 239 5.91 19.77 0.25
N GLY A 240 5.29 18.61 0.42
CA GLY A 240 4.09 18.45 1.26
C GLY A 240 4.31 18.88 2.71
N MET A 241 5.46 18.55 3.31
CA MET A 241 5.82 18.99 4.67
C MET A 241 6.08 20.50 4.74
N LEU A 242 6.79 21.06 3.76
CA LEU A 242 7.02 22.51 3.67
C LEU A 242 5.71 23.30 3.55
N LEU A 243 4.73 22.79 2.80
CA LEU A 243 3.40 23.42 2.70
C LEU A 243 2.62 23.36 4.03
N LEU A 244 2.77 22.29 4.80
CA LEU A 244 2.18 22.18 6.14
C LEU A 244 2.86 23.14 7.12
N LEU A 245 4.18 23.26 7.09
CA LEU A 245 4.94 24.26 7.86
C LEU A 245 4.52 25.68 7.49
N LYS A 246 4.41 26.01 6.20
CA LYS A 246 3.91 27.30 5.73
C LYS A 246 2.55 27.62 6.33
N ARG A 247 1.62 26.66 6.33
CA ARG A 247 0.29 26.83 6.93
C ARG A 247 0.37 27.11 8.42
N LEU A 248 1.19 26.37 9.18
CA LEU A 248 1.38 26.59 10.63
C LEU A 248 1.93 28.02 10.89
N HIS A 249 2.98 28.44 10.16
CA HIS A 249 3.59 29.77 10.37
C HIS A 249 2.66 30.93 9.98
N ILE A 250 1.78 30.74 9.00
CA ILE A 250 0.70 31.71 8.72
C ILE A 250 -0.28 31.78 9.88
N THR A 251 -0.71 30.61 10.39
CA THR A 251 -1.68 30.54 11.51
C THR A 251 -1.15 31.24 12.76
N TYR A 252 0.14 31.04 13.07
CA TYR A 252 0.78 31.62 14.27
C TYR A 252 1.46 32.98 14.01
N ARG A 253 1.35 33.54 12.78
CA ARG A 253 1.92 34.84 12.37
C ARG A 253 3.43 34.93 12.56
N GLU A 254 4.15 33.85 12.29
CA GLU A 254 5.61 33.74 12.43
C GLU A 254 6.32 34.15 11.12
N SER A 255 6.43 35.45 10.86
CA SER A 255 6.88 36.01 9.59
C SER A 255 8.28 35.56 9.14
N GLU A 256 9.23 35.44 10.07
CA GLU A 256 10.60 35.01 9.75
C GLU A 256 10.65 33.54 9.32
N LYS A 257 9.98 32.67 10.06
CA LYS A 257 9.88 31.24 9.71
C LYS A 257 9.12 31.03 8.41
N LEU A 258 8.06 31.83 8.18
CA LEU A 258 7.31 31.81 6.92
C LEU A 258 8.22 32.15 5.73
N ALA A 259 9.01 33.21 5.83
CA ALA A 259 9.94 33.61 4.77
C ALA A 259 11.01 32.53 4.48
N GLN A 260 11.48 31.85 5.54
CA GLN A 260 12.41 30.72 5.40
C GLN A 260 11.78 29.55 4.65
N VAL A 261 10.58 29.13 5.03
CA VAL A 261 9.85 28.01 4.39
C VAL A 261 9.52 28.34 2.93
N GLU A 262 9.16 29.58 2.63
CA GLU A 262 8.90 30.01 1.24
C GLU A 262 10.17 29.98 0.36
N ARG A 263 11.34 30.27 0.93
CA ARG A 263 12.62 30.09 0.25
C ARG A 263 12.87 28.61 -0.03
N GLN A 264 12.70 27.74 0.95
CA GLN A 264 12.88 26.30 0.80
C GLN A 264 11.92 25.69 -0.24
N LEU A 265 10.68 26.18 -0.32
CA LEU A 265 9.72 25.77 -1.35
C LEU A 265 10.21 26.14 -2.76
N ARG A 266 10.74 27.37 -2.95
CA ARG A 266 11.32 27.78 -4.24
C ARG A 266 12.54 26.93 -4.61
N GLU A 267 13.44 26.67 -3.66
CA GLU A 267 14.60 25.78 -3.85
C GLU A 267 14.21 24.35 -4.18
N ALA A 268 13.07 23.87 -3.64
CA ALA A 268 12.49 22.59 -3.96
C ALA A 268 11.76 22.54 -5.32
N GLY A 269 11.75 23.66 -6.09
CA GLY A 269 11.09 23.75 -7.39
C GLY A 269 9.58 24.00 -7.33
N TYR A 270 9.04 24.40 -6.17
CA TYR A 270 7.62 24.74 -6.02
C TYR A 270 7.39 26.22 -6.36
N THR A 271 6.65 26.49 -7.45
CA THR A 271 6.46 27.85 -8.03
C THR A 271 5.03 28.38 -7.93
N LYS A 272 4.23 27.95 -6.95
CA LYS A 272 2.85 28.47 -6.74
C LYS A 272 2.77 29.47 -5.62
#